data_a5e453cc5833a86ee3ff61eed27c4675
#
_entry.id   a5e453cc5833a86ee3ff61eed27c4675
#
_cell.length_a   1.000
_cell.length_b   1.000
_cell.length_c   1.000
_cell.angle_alpha   90.00
_cell.angle_beta   90.00
_cell.angle_gamma   90.00
#
_symmetry.space_group_name_H-M   'P 1'
#
loop_
_entity.id
_entity.type
_entity.pdbx_description
1 polymer ?
#
loop_
_entity_poly.entity_id
_entity_poly.type
_entity_poly.pdbx_seq_one_letter_code
_entity_poly.pdbx_strand_id
1 'polypeptide(L)'
;MKIVLRDIEKSFGLAKVIEHTSEIRFESGKVTTLLGPSGCGKTTLLRMVSGLETPDTGEIWFDDICVFSAKKRINLSPDQRELGFVFQDFALWPHMTVYENVAFGLRARKKTENLKACVLNALKAVRLEGFEGRYPHQLSGGQQQRVAFARAIVVEPKCILFDEPLSALDAILRDEMRTELRALVNQLEITAVFVTHDQIEAMSMSDTIMVMNKGRVEQEGAPESIYHNPSCAFVAQFVGRSNWIGCDKMFRPEALSLVQIDGATEYRMKVHTVQFLGNVYEICLQNGESKWYALSTQKPLENEISVYIKDEDILGFLGNQGIRTKMFRN
;
A
#
# COMPACT_ATOMS: atom_id res chain seq x y z
N MET A 1 -6.69 0.50 17.89
CA MET A 1 -6.76 1.98 17.92
C MET A 1 -7.30 2.44 16.58
N LYS A 2 -8.41 3.17 16.58
CA LYS A 2 -8.97 3.83 15.39
C LYS A 2 -8.33 5.21 15.22
N ILE A 3 -7.97 5.56 13.97
CA ILE A 3 -7.43 6.89 13.66
C ILE A 3 -8.38 7.58 12.68
N VAL A 4 -8.75 8.82 12.97
CA VAL A 4 -9.64 9.64 12.13
C VAL A 4 -9.00 10.98 11.85
N LEU A 5 -8.89 11.33 10.57
CA LEU A 5 -8.45 12.64 10.11
C LEU A 5 -9.66 13.35 9.50
N ARG A 6 -9.90 14.61 9.90
CA ARG A 6 -11.04 15.42 9.41
C ARG A 6 -10.56 16.75 8.89
N ASP A 7 -11.04 17.13 7.71
CA ASP A 7 -10.80 18.43 7.08
C ASP A 7 -9.31 18.80 6.97
N ILE A 8 -8.47 17.76 6.74
CA ILE A 8 -7.00 17.90 6.69
C ILE A 8 -6.58 18.51 5.36
N GLU A 9 -5.70 19.51 5.44
CA GLU A 9 -4.95 20.05 4.32
C GLU A 9 -3.49 20.20 4.68
N LYS A 10 -2.61 20.13 3.66
CA LYS A 10 -1.18 20.40 3.79
C LYS A 10 -0.59 20.98 2.53
N SER A 11 0.16 22.07 2.71
CA SER A 11 0.94 22.71 1.66
C SER A 11 2.39 22.90 2.08
N PHE A 12 3.31 22.85 1.14
CA PHE A 12 4.70 23.25 1.31
C PHE A 12 4.98 24.44 0.36
N GLY A 13 5.04 25.63 0.92
CA GLY A 13 5.08 26.86 0.13
C GLY A 13 3.82 27.00 -0.74
N LEU A 14 3.99 27.05 -2.07
CA LEU A 14 2.87 27.15 -3.02
C LEU A 14 2.33 25.78 -3.46
N ALA A 15 3.01 24.68 -3.13
CA ALA A 15 2.61 23.35 -3.54
C ALA A 15 1.62 22.75 -2.53
N LYS A 16 0.37 22.53 -2.94
CA LYS A 16 -0.64 21.82 -2.16
C LYS A 16 -0.40 20.32 -2.30
N VAL A 17 -0.02 19.65 -1.22
CA VAL A 17 0.37 18.24 -1.19
C VAL A 17 -0.77 17.34 -0.72
N ILE A 18 -1.53 17.79 0.28
CA ILE A 18 -2.80 17.17 0.67
C ILE A 18 -3.89 18.20 0.43
N GLU A 19 -4.80 17.85 -0.48
CA GLU A 19 -6.00 18.63 -0.72
C GLU A 19 -7.02 18.40 0.38
N HIS A 20 -8.00 19.30 0.48
CA HIS A 20 -9.07 19.17 1.47
C HIS A 20 -9.71 17.78 1.41
N THR A 21 -9.59 17.05 2.51
CA THR A 21 -10.14 15.71 2.65
C THR A 21 -11.16 15.73 3.79
N SER A 22 -12.43 15.49 3.51
CA SER A 22 -13.50 15.55 4.50
C SER A 22 -13.26 14.60 5.67
N GLU A 23 -12.99 13.34 5.40
CA GLU A 23 -12.63 12.36 6.42
C GLU A 23 -11.83 11.20 5.84
N ILE A 24 -10.78 10.78 6.57
CA ILE A 24 -10.01 9.54 6.35
C ILE A 24 -10.06 8.74 7.65
N ARG A 25 -10.33 7.43 7.57
CA ARG A 25 -10.40 6.53 8.73
C ARG A 25 -9.46 5.35 8.57
N PHE A 26 -8.69 5.06 9.62
CA PHE A 26 -7.95 3.80 9.78
C PHE A 26 -8.63 3.00 10.89
N GLU A 27 -9.22 1.88 10.53
CA GLU A 27 -10.00 1.06 11.48
C GLU A 27 -9.09 0.26 12.43
N SER A 28 -9.54 0.10 13.67
CA SER A 28 -8.78 -0.60 14.71
C SER A 28 -8.55 -2.07 14.35
N GLY A 29 -7.31 -2.55 14.57
CA GLY A 29 -6.92 -3.95 14.31
C GLY A 29 -6.89 -4.34 12.82
N LYS A 30 -6.95 -3.36 11.92
CA LYS A 30 -6.89 -3.57 10.47
C LYS A 30 -5.56 -3.09 9.90
N VAL A 31 -5.17 -3.70 8.79
CA VAL A 31 -4.09 -3.25 7.93
C VAL A 31 -4.66 -2.40 6.82
N THR A 32 -4.34 -1.10 6.83
CA THR A 32 -4.73 -0.17 5.78
C THR A 32 -3.50 0.26 4.99
N THR A 33 -3.55 0.17 3.67
CA THR A 33 -2.45 0.62 2.81
C THR A 33 -2.83 1.87 2.02
N LEU A 34 -1.99 2.91 2.12
CA LEU A 34 -2.00 4.07 1.24
C LEU A 34 -1.23 3.72 -0.03
N LEU A 35 -1.91 3.57 -1.15
CA LEU A 35 -1.37 3.21 -2.45
C LEU A 35 -1.51 4.38 -3.42
N GLY A 36 -0.48 4.68 -4.21
CA GLY A 36 -0.57 5.77 -5.19
C GLY A 36 0.79 6.10 -5.82
N PRO A 37 0.82 6.92 -6.88
CA PRO A 37 2.06 7.32 -7.54
C PRO A 37 2.98 8.11 -6.60
N SER A 38 4.26 8.18 -6.95
CA SER A 38 5.22 8.99 -6.20
C SER A 38 4.78 10.46 -6.17
N GLY A 39 4.92 11.11 -5.01
CA GLY A 39 4.55 12.52 -4.83
C GLY A 39 3.05 12.80 -4.64
N CYS A 40 2.17 11.78 -4.57
CA CYS A 40 0.73 12.02 -4.35
C CYS A 40 0.35 12.35 -2.89
N GLY A 41 1.31 12.37 -1.94
CA GLY A 41 1.07 12.80 -0.55
C GLY A 41 1.03 11.69 0.51
N LYS A 42 1.22 10.40 0.17
CA LYS A 42 1.14 9.26 1.12
C LYS A 42 2.02 9.42 2.36
N THR A 43 3.33 9.59 2.15
CA THR A 43 4.30 9.80 3.23
C THR A 43 3.99 11.05 4.05
N THR A 44 3.53 12.13 3.41
CA THR A 44 3.10 13.34 4.12
C THR A 44 1.92 13.06 5.04
N LEU A 45 0.90 12.33 4.55
CA LEU A 45 -0.25 11.93 5.34
C LEU A 45 0.17 11.06 6.53
N LEU A 46 1.05 10.08 6.31
CA LEU A 46 1.59 9.21 7.35
C LEU A 46 2.37 10.01 8.42
N ARG A 47 3.19 10.96 7.97
CA ARG A 47 3.96 11.85 8.87
C ARG A 47 3.07 12.80 9.67
N MET A 48 1.94 13.24 9.11
CA MET A 48 0.96 14.02 9.87
C MET A 48 0.28 13.18 10.95
N VAL A 49 -0.04 11.91 10.67
CA VAL A 49 -0.56 10.99 11.69
C VAL A 49 0.45 10.79 12.81
N SER A 50 1.74 10.62 12.49
CA SER A 50 2.79 10.41 13.50
C SER A 50 3.16 11.67 14.30
N GLY A 51 2.79 12.87 13.81
CA GLY A 51 3.20 14.15 14.40
C GLY A 51 4.58 14.64 13.96
N LEU A 52 5.22 13.93 13.01
CA LEU A 52 6.47 14.37 12.38
C LEU A 52 6.24 15.52 11.39
N GLU A 53 5.02 15.68 10.90
CA GLU A 53 4.58 16.80 10.08
C GLU A 53 3.29 17.38 10.67
N THR A 54 3.13 18.70 10.59
CA THR A 54 1.94 19.39 11.12
C THR A 54 0.98 19.72 9.99
N PRO A 55 -0.29 19.30 10.03
CA PRO A 55 -1.31 19.76 9.08
C PRO A 55 -1.51 21.28 9.16
N ASP A 56 -1.92 21.89 8.05
CA ASP A 56 -2.25 23.31 8.01
C ASP A 56 -3.66 23.56 8.57
N THR A 57 -4.59 22.62 8.35
CA THR A 57 -5.98 22.68 8.83
C THR A 57 -6.45 21.33 9.38
N GLY A 58 -7.64 21.30 9.96
CA GLY A 58 -8.35 20.10 10.35
C GLY A 58 -8.01 19.56 11.73
N GLU A 59 -8.34 18.29 11.93
CA GLU A 59 -8.18 17.58 13.20
C GLU A 59 -7.73 16.13 12.98
N ILE A 60 -6.95 15.58 13.92
CA ILE A 60 -6.57 14.16 13.98
C ILE A 60 -6.97 13.62 15.34
N TRP A 61 -7.66 12.48 15.30
CA TRP A 61 -8.18 11.81 16.49
C TRP A 61 -7.68 10.37 16.56
N PHE A 62 -7.29 9.94 17.74
CA PHE A 62 -6.96 8.55 18.08
C PHE A 62 -8.01 8.04 19.07
N ASP A 63 -8.86 7.12 18.65
CA ASP A 63 -10.08 6.78 19.36
C ASP A 63 -10.85 8.07 19.74
N ASP A 64 -10.99 8.40 21.02
CA ASP A 64 -11.65 9.61 21.51
C ASP A 64 -10.69 10.76 21.87
N ILE A 65 -9.38 10.59 21.62
CA ILE A 65 -8.36 11.57 21.96
C ILE A 65 -8.01 12.42 20.75
N CYS A 66 -8.22 13.73 20.85
CA CYS A 66 -7.76 14.69 19.84
C CYS A 66 -6.25 14.90 19.98
N VAL A 67 -5.46 14.42 19.01
CA VAL A 67 -3.99 14.55 19.00
C VAL A 67 -3.51 15.76 18.21
N PHE A 68 -4.34 16.26 17.29
CA PHE A 68 -4.11 17.49 16.54
C PHE A 68 -5.44 18.20 16.26
N SER A 69 -5.48 19.51 16.47
CA SER A 69 -6.56 20.39 16.00
C SER A 69 -6.00 21.79 15.74
N ALA A 70 -6.03 22.22 14.47
CA ALA A 70 -5.62 23.55 14.08
C ALA A 70 -6.48 24.63 14.80
N LYS A 71 -7.80 24.40 14.88
CA LYS A 71 -8.75 25.32 15.51
C LYS A 71 -8.55 25.43 17.03
N LYS A 72 -8.34 24.31 17.72
CA LYS A 72 -8.15 24.27 19.18
C LYS A 72 -6.70 24.48 19.58
N ARG A 73 -5.74 24.63 18.64
CA ARG A 73 -4.30 24.72 18.85
C ARG A 73 -3.74 23.54 19.67
N ILE A 74 -4.25 22.35 19.41
CA ILE A 74 -3.76 21.09 19.96
C ILE A 74 -2.76 20.52 18.97
N ASN A 75 -1.57 20.12 19.42
CA ASN A 75 -0.61 19.38 18.63
C ASN A 75 0.28 18.55 19.58
N LEU A 76 -0.10 17.29 19.78
CA LEU A 76 0.71 16.36 20.56
C LEU A 76 1.97 16.01 19.80
N SER A 77 3.12 16.03 20.50
CA SER A 77 4.40 15.62 19.93
C SER A 77 4.41 14.12 19.57
N PRO A 78 5.31 13.66 18.68
CA PRO A 78 5.36 12.26 18.22
C PRO A 78 5.47 11.24 19.37
N ASP A 79 6.25 11.57 20.42
CA ASP A 79 6.42 10.72 21.61
C ASP A 79 5.13 10.56 22.42
N GLN A 80 4.27 11.58 22.44
CA GLN A 80 2.97 11.57 23.11
C GLN A 80 1.88 10.83 22.34
N ARG A 81 2.09 10.55 21.04
CA ARG A 81 1.12 9.82 20.21
C ARG A 81 1.18 8.31 20.36
N GLU A 82 2.19 7.78 21.05
CA GLU A 82 2.35 6.36 21.39
C GLU A 82 2.28 5.40 20.18
N LEU A 83 2.73 5.86 19.02
CA LEU A 83 2.78 5.06 17.81
C LEU A 83 4.14 4.37 17.66
N GLY A 84 4.17 3.22 16.96
CA GLY A 84 5.36 2.67 16.33
C GLY A 84 5.56 3.30 14.95
N PHE A 85 6.81 3.51 14.54
CA PHE A 85 7.14 4.02 13.20
C PHE A 85 8.31 3.24 12.61
N VAL A 86 8.14 2.74 11.37
CA VAL A 86 9.17 2.08 10.58
C VAL A 86 9.44 2.93 9.35
N PHE A 87 10.66 3.46 9.26
CA PHE A 87 11.11 4.33 8.17
C PHE A 87 11.57 3.53 6.96
N GLN A 88 11.58 4.14 5.80
CA GLN A 88 11.99 3.57 4.52
C GLN A 88 13.45 3.06 4.53
N ASP A 89 14.36 3.79 5.17
CA ASP A 89 15.78 3.48 5.32
C ASP A 89 16.10 2.73 6.61
N PHE A 90 15.06 2.17 7.27
CA PHE A 90 15.10 1.52 8.58
C PHE A 90 15.55 2.43 9.73
N ALA A 91 16.26 3.52 9.47
CA ALA A 91 16.78 4.50 10.42
C ALA A 91 17.42 3.86 11.66
N LEU A 92 18.24 2.83 11.47
CA LEU A 92 19.01 2.21 12.54
C LEU A 92 20.22 3.07 12.89
N TRP A 93 20.49 3.21 14.20
CA TRP A 93 21.70 3.89 14.65
C TRP A 93 22.92 3.01 14.41
N PRO A 94 23.86 3.39 13.52
CA PRO A 94 24.95 2.52 13.09
C PRO A 94 25.99 2.25 14.20
N HIS A 95 26.07 3.12 15.19
CA HIS A 95 26.97 3.04 16.34
C HIS A 95 26.39 2.26 17.52
N MET A 96 25.15 1.81 17.43
CA MET A 96 24.45 1.02 18.44
C MET A 96 24.31 -0.43 17.97
N THR A 97 24.41 -1.36 18.90
CA THR A 97 24.10 -2.77 18.65
C THR A 97 22.61 -2.97 18.37
N VAL A 98 22.21 -4.16 17.89
CA VAL A 98 20.80 -4.55 17.71
C VAL A 98 20.03 -4.39 19.03
N TYR A 99 20.60 -4.87 20.14
CA TYR A 99 20.00 -4.71 21.47
C TYR A 99 19.75 -3.24 21.81
N GLU A 100 20.75 -2.39 21.60
CA GLU A 100 20.65 -0.95 21.92
C GLU A 100 19.65 -0.21 21.03
N ASN A 101 19.60 -0.53 19.72
CA ASN A 101 18.62 0.00 18.80
C ASN A 101 17.19 -0.32 19.26
N VAL A 102 16.92 -1.56 19.68
CA VAL A 102 15.60 -1.97 20.16
C VAL A 102 15.31 -1.37 21.54
N ALA A 103 16.27 -1.38 22.45
CA ALA A 103 16.12 -0.85 23.81
C ALA A 103 15.88 0.66 23.88
N PHE A 104 16.26 1.40 22.82
CA PHE A 104 16.27 2.86 22.82
C PHE A 104 14.90 3.47 23.20
N GLY A 105 13.83 3.00 22.57
CA GLY A 105 12.48 3.52 22.81
C GLY A 105 12.01 3.35 24.27
N LEU A 106 12.32 2.20 24.89
CA LEU A 106 12.01 1.95 26.30
C LEU A 106 12.83 2.83 27.23
N ARG A 107 14.14 3.02 26.93
CA ARG A 107 15.01 3.91 27.71
C ARG A 107 14.53 5.36 27.64
N ALA A 108 14.19 5.85 26.44
CA ALA A 108 13.68 7.20 26.26
C ALA A 108 12.38 7.46 27.04
N ARG A 109 11.51 6.46 27.13
CA ARG A 109 10.26 6.51 27.92
C ARG A 109 10.48 6.22 29.43
N LYS A 110 11.72 6.02 29.87
CA LYS A 110 12.09 5.63 31.25
C LYS A 110 11.40 4.32 31.73
N LYS A 111 10.96 3.46 30.80
CA LYS A 111 10.40 2.13 31.09
C LYS A 111 11.54 1.09 31.08
N THR A 112 12.34 1.09 32.13
CA THR A 112 13.53 0.22 32.22
C THR A 112 13.33 -1.04 33.06
N GLU A 113 12.17 -1.19 33.68
CA GLU A 113 11.79 -2.43 34.33
C GLU A 113 11.75 -3.58 33.34
N ASN A 114 12.44 -4.69 33.64
CA ASN A 114 12.53 -5.85 32.77
C ASN A 114 13.04 -5.55 31.32
N LEU A 115 13.80 -4.45 31.14
CA LEU A 115 14.30 -3.99 29.81
C LEU A 115 14.88 -5.13 28.99
N LYS A 116 15.74 -5.98 29.58
CA LYS A 116 16.37 -7.10 28.90
C LYS A 116 15.34 -8.10 28.39
N ALA A 117 14.36 -8.47 29.19
CA ALA A 117 13.31 -9.40 28.81
C ALA A 117 12.44 -8.84 27.68
N CYS A 118 12.03 -7.56 27.75
CA CYS A 118 11.24 -6.89 26.70
C CYS A 118 11.98 -6.87 25.37
N VAL A 119 13.27 -6.51 25.38
CA VAL A 119 14.09 -6.49 24.17
C VAL A 119 14.25 -7.89 23.56
N LEU A 120 14.58 -8.90 24.39
CA LEU A 120 14.73 -10.28 23.91
C LEU A 120 13.41 -10.84 23.36
N ASN A 121 12.28 -10.55 23.97
CA ASN A 121 10.96 -10.94 23.48
C ASN A 121 10.64 -10.27 22.13
N ALA A 122 10.95 -8.97 21.98
CA ALA A 122 10.78 -8.28 20.71
C ALA A 122 11.67 -8.86 19.60
N LEU A 123 12.94 -9.18 19.93
CA LEU A 123 13.87 -9.84 18.96
C LEU A 123 13.40 -11.25 18.60
N LYS A 124 12.88 -12.00 19.58
CA LYS A 124 12.29 -13.32 19.33
C LYS A 124 11.09 -13.25 18.40
N ALA A 125 10.19 -12.28 18.60
CA ALA A 125 9.01 -12.09 17.76
C ALA A 125 9.37 -11.86 16.28
N VAL A 126 10.54 -11.25 16.00
CA VAL A 126 11.06 -11.01 14.64
C VAL A 126 12.13 -12.02 14.21
N ARG A 127 12.33 -13.14 14.94
CA ARG A 127 13.30 -14.21 14.62
C ARG A 127 14.74 -13.71 14.55
N LEU A 128 15.15 -12.86 15.46
CA LEU A 128 16.52 -12.32 15.60
C LEU A 128 17.17 -12.70 16.93
N GLU A 129 16.84 -13.85 17.50
CA GLU A 129 17.50 -14.40 18.69
C GLU A 129 18.99 -14.65 18.40
N GLY A 130 19.87 -14.25 19.30
CA GLY A 130 21.33 -14.38 19.17
C GLY A 130 22.00 -13.28 18.33
N PHE A 131 21.24 -12.27 17.89
CA PHE A 131 21.79 -11.14 17.12
C PHE A 131 22.00 -9.88 17.99
N GLU A 132 21.76 -9.93 19.28
CA GLU A 132 21.71 -8.80 20.21
C GLU A 132 22.96 -7.94 20.19
N GLY A 133 24.14 -8.60 20.08
CA GLY A 133 25.45 -7.94 20.09
C GLY A 133 25.93 -7.44 18.73
N ARG A 134 25.23 -7.74 17.65
CA ARG A 134 25.63 -7.29 16.30
C ARG A 134 25.31 -5.83 16.06
N TYR A 135 26.06 -5.21 15.14
CA TYR A 135 25.82 -3.86 14.65
C TYR A 135 25.07 -3.90 13.32
N PRO A 136 24.35 -2.83 12.93
CA PRO A 136 23.59 -2.78 11.68
C PRO A 136 24.38 -3.17 10.43
N HIS A 137 25.63 -2.76 10.30
CA HIS A 137 26.49 -3.09 9.17
C HIS A 137 26.85 -4.59 9.05
N GLN A 138 26.59 -5.39 10.08
CA GLN A 138 26.82 -6.85 10.13
C GLN A 138 25.55 -7.63 9.75
N LEU A 139 24.50 -6.96 9.35
CA LEU A 139 23.18 -7.52 9.08
C LEU A 139 22.82 -7.39 7.59
N SER A 140 22.09 -8.39 7.05
CA SER A 140 21.43 -8.24 5.74
C SER A 140 20.30 -7.19 5.80
N GLY A 141 19.86 -6.69 4.65
CA GLY A 141 18.74 -5.72 4.58
C GLY A 141 17.48 -6.20 5.28
N GLY A 142 17.08 -7.48 5.08
CA GLY A 142 15.93 -8.05 5.78
C GLY A 142 16.12 -8.17 7.29
N GLN A 143 17.36 -8.47 7.75
CA GLN A 143 17.67 -8.47 9.18
C GLN A 143 17.60 -7.05 9.77
N GLN A 144 18.10 -6.03 9.05
CA GLN A 144 17.98 -4.63 9.47
C GLN A 144 16.51 -4.20 9.58
N GLN A 145 15.69 -4.59 8.61
CA GLN A 145 14.25 -4.33 8.65
C GLN A 145 13.57 -4.98 9.87
N ARG A 146 13.89 -6.24 10.17
CA ARG A 146 13.38 -6.92 11.37
C ARG A 146 13.81 -6.22 12.65
N VAL A 147 15.03 -5.67 12.72
CA VAL A 147 15.48 -4.83 13.86
C VAL A 147 14.62 -3.56 13.96
N ALA A 148 14.37 -2.87 12.84
CA ALA A 148 13.52 -1.69 12.83
C ALA A 148 12.09 -2.01 13.29
N PHE A 149 11.57 -3.18 12.90
CA PHE A 149 10.26 -3.64 13.36
C PHE A 149 10.28 -4.00 14.85
N ALA A 150 11.31 -4.74 15.34
CA ALA A 150 11.49 -5.03 16.77
C ALA A 150 11.53 -3.74 17.62
N ARG A 151 12.24 -2.71 17.11
CA ARG A 151 12.27 -1.38 17.74
C ARG A 151 10.90 -0.71 17.80
N ALA A 152 10.07 -0.90 16.77
CA ALA A 152 8.73 -0.33 16.73
C ALA A 152 7.77 -1.06 17.69
N ILE A 153 7.86 -2.39 17.84
CA ILE A 153 6.94 -3.19 18.67
C ILE A 153 7.32 -3.25 20.15
N VAL A 154 8.62 -3.07 20.50
CA VAL A 154 9.09 -3.21 21.89
C VAL A 154 8.40 -2.28 22.89
N VAL A 155 7.88 -1.15 22.40
CA VAL A 155 7.13 -0.16 23.20
C VAL A 155 5.64 -0.48 23.30
N GLU A 156 5.21 -1.62 22.77
CA GLU A 156 3.83 -2.12 22.74
C GLU A 156 2.83 -1.08 22.18
N PRO A 157 3.05 -0.61 20.94
CA PRO A 157 2.18 0.42 20.36
C PRO A 157 0.82 -0.16 19.97
N LYS A 158 -0.23 0.65 20.05
CA LYS A 158 -1.57 0.28 19.54
C LYS A 158 -1.68 0.37 18.02
N CYS A 159 -0.77 1.11 17.37
CA CYS A 159 -0.70 1.25 15.94
C CYS A 159 0.75 1.41 15.48
N ILE A 160 1.09 0.82 14.33
CA ILE A 160 2.39 0.99 13.67
C ILE A 160 2.17 1.61 12.29
N LEU A 161 3.01 2.60 11.99
CA LEU A 161 3.07 3.28 10.71
C LEU A 161 4.30 2.81 9.94
N PHE A 162 4.14 2.39 8.69
CA PHE A 162 5.19 1.88 7.82
C PHE A 162 5.34 2.77 6.59
N ASP A 163 6.47 3.45 6.45
CA ASP A 163 6.79 4.32 5.30
C ASP A 163 7.66 3.55 4.32
N GLU A 164 7.08 2.95 3.28
CA GLU A 164 7.73 2.13 2.25
C GLU A 164 8.73 1.08 2.80
N PRO A 165 8.33 0.25 3.78
CA PRO A 165 9.28 -0.55 4.56
C PRO A 165 10.04 -1.60 3.73
N LEU A 166 9.50 -2.02 2.57
CA LEU A 166 10.07 -3.10 1.74
C LEU A 166 10.84 -2.58 0.52
N SER A 167 10.86 -1.27 0.28
CA SER A 167 11.42 -0.67 -0.94
C SER A 167 12.93 -0.88 -1.11
N ALA A 168 13.67 -1.01 -0.01
CA ALA A 168 15.13 -1.21 -0.01
C ALA A 168 15.57 -2.67 -0.18
N LEU A 169 14.63 -3.63 -0.30
CA LEU A 169 14.92 -5.05 -0.41
C LEU A 169 14.90 -5.53 -1.87
N ASP A 170 15.71 -6.58 -2.16
CA ASP A 170 15.60 -7.32 -3.42
C ASP A 170 14.25 -8.08 -3.53
N ALA A 171 13.91 -8.55 -4.74
CA ALA A 171 12.60 -9.11 -5.02
C ALA A 171 12.27 -10.37 -4.19
N ILE A 172 13.25 -11.27 -3.99
CA ILE A 172 13.04 -12.53 -3.26
C ILE A 172 12.80 -12.22 -1.78
N LEU A 173 13.69 -11.43 -1.19
CA LEU A 173 13.59 -11.05 0.21
C LEU A 173 12.33 -10.20 0.50
N ARG A 174 11.91 -9.38 -0.46
CA ARG A 174 10.66 -8.59 -0.36
C ARG A 174 9.43 -9.48 -0.25
N ASP A 175 9.34 -10.55 -1.04
CA ASP A 175 8.23 -11.51 -1.00
C ASP A 175 8.15 -12.25 0.34
N GLU A 176 9.30 -12.70 0.86
CA GLU A 176 9.39 -13.34 2.18
C GLU A 176 8.97 -12.38 3.30
N MET A 177 9.55 -11.18 3.31
CA MET A 177 9.29 -10.16 4.32
C MET A 177 7.86 -9.66 4.32
N ARG A 178 7.22 -9.56 3.14
CA ARG A 178 5.80 -9.20 3.00
C ARG A 178 4.91 -10.18 3.76
N THR A 179 5.13 -11.49 3.54
CA THR A 179 4.37 -12.55 4.21
C THR A 179 4.61 -12.54 5.72
N GLU A 180 5.86 -12.39 6.14
CA GLU A 180 6.22 -12.36 7.57
C GLU A 180 5.65 -11.13 8.29
N LEU A 181 5.75 -9.93 7.70
CA LEU A 181 5.20 -8.70 8.29
C LEU A 181 3.68 -8.79 8.46
N ARG A 182 2.96 -9.32 7.45
CA ARG A 182 1.51 -9.51 7.55
C ARG A 182 1.17 -10.47 8.70
N ALA A 183 1.89 -11.60 8.81
CA ALA A 183 1.67 -12.57 9.87
C ALA A 183 1.96 -11.96 11.26
N LEU A 184 3.03 -11.19 11.41
CA LEU A 184 3.39 -10.53 12.68
C LEU A 184 2.35 -9.49 13.09
N VAL A 185 1.90 -8.64 12.16
CA VAL A 185 0.86 -7.63 12.46
C VAL A 185 -0.43 -8.31 12.91
N ASN A 186 -0.84 -9.40 12.24
CA ASN A 186 -2.02 -10.18 12.63
C ASN A 186 -1.85 -10.83 14.01
N GLN A 187 -0.68 -11.43 14.29
CA GLN A 187 -0.40 -12.08 15.59
C GLN A 187 -0.43 -11.09 16.74
N LEU A 188 -0.02 -9.85 16.50
CA LEU A 188 0.02 -8.79 17.52
C LEU A 188 -1.32 -8.06 17.67
N GLU A 189 -2.29 -8.31 16.79
CA GLU A 189 -3.63 -7.68 16.75
C GLU A 189 -3.58 -6.14 16.78
N ILE A 190 -2.52 -5.57 16.18
CA ILE A 190 -2.32 -4.12 16.16
C ILE A 190 -2.88 -3.49 14.89
N THR A 191 -3.23 -2.22 14.98
CA THR A 191 -3.55 -1.41 13.78
C THR A 191 -2.26 -1.14 13.01
N ALA A 192 -2.29 -1.28 11.68
CA ALA A 192 -1.14 -0.98 10.84
C ALA A 192 -1.53 -0.10 9.66
N VAL A 193 -0.73 0.93 9.40
CA VAL A 193 -0.87 1.78 8.21
C VAL A 193 0.41 1.66 7.38
N PHE A 194 0.28 1.14 6.17
CA PHE A 194 1.38 1.01 5.22
C PHE A 194 1.31 2.10 4.15
N VAL A 195 2.45 2.64 3.79
CA VAL A 195 2.63 3.42 2.57
C VAL A 195 3.44 2.60 1.60
N THR A 196 2.97 2.45 0.38
CA THR A 196 3.72 1.84 -0.72
C THR A 196 3.30 2.40 -2.07
N HIS A 197 4.15 2.24 -3.08
CA HIS A 197 3.82 2.41 -4.49
C HIS A 197 3.73 1.06 -5.22
N ASP A 198 4.02 -0.04 -4.53
CA ASP A 198 3.95 -1.41 -5.05
C ASP A 198 2.53 -1.96 -4.89
N GLN A 199 1.92 -2.32 -6.02
CA GLN A 199 0.55 -2.83 -6.06
C GLN A 199 0.45 -4.24 -5.45
N ILE A 200 1.49 -5.07 -5.60
CA ILE A 200 1.50 -6.44 -5.07
C ILE A 200 1.54 -6.39 -3.54
N GLU A 201 2.34 -5.47 -2.98
CA GLU A 201 2.35 -5.23 -1.53
C GLU A 201 0.96 -4.83 -1.04
N ALA A 202 0.35 -3.80 -1.67
CA ALA A 202 -0.97 -3.32 -1.28
C ALA A 202 -2.04 -4.42 -1.36
N MET A 203 -2.08 -5.17 -2.47
CA MET A 203 -3.09 -6.21 -2.71
C MET A 203 -2.95 -7.39 -1.75
N SER A 204 -1.72 -7.80 -1.41
CA SER A 204 -1.49 -9.01 -0.62
C SER A 204 -1.46 -8.80 0.90
N MET A 205 -1.21 -7.57 1.36
CA MET A 205 -1.04 -7.29 2.79
C MET A 205 -2.24 -6.61 3.44
N SER A 206 -3.14 -5.97 2.66
CA SER A 206 -4.13 -5.05 3.21
C SER A 206 -5.47 -5.70 3.48
N ASP A 207 -6.15 -5.24 4.53
CA ASP A 207 -7.60 -5.42 4.70
C ASP A 207 -8.35 -4.32 3.94
N THR A 208 -7.73 -3.12 3.84
CA THR A 208 -8.27 -1.98 3.14
C THR A 208 -7.16 -1.26 2.38
N ILE A 209 -7.41 -0.88 1.15
CA ILE A 209 -6.54 -0.03 0.34
C ILE A 209 -7.20 1.33 0.15
N MET A 210 -6.44 2.40 0.35
CA MET A 210 -6.80 3.76 -0.03
C MET A 210 -5.94 4.18 -1.22
N VAL A 211 -6.53 4.30 -2.40
CA VAL A 211 -5.83 4.75 -3.61
C VAL A 211 -5.77 6.26 -3.61
N MET A 212 -4.55 6.80 -3.55
CA MET A 212 -4.31 8.25 -3.50
C MET A 212 -3.81 8.80 -4.84
N ASN A 213 -4.29 9.98 -5.21
CA ASN A 213 -3.85 10.72 -6.37
C ASN A 213 -3.88 12.23 -6.08
N LYS A 214 -2.79 12.95 -6.40
CA LYS A 214 -2.73 14.41 -6.27
C LYS A 214 -3.29 14.96 -4.95
N GLY A 215 -2.91 14.32 -3.83
CA GLY A 215 -3.33 14.75 -2.49
C GLY A 215 -4.75 14.35 -2.06
N ARG A 216 -5.45 13.53 -2.83
CA ARG A 216 -6.82 13.04 -2.53
C ARG A 216 -6.88 11.52 -2.47
N VAL A 217 -7.84 10.99 -1.74
CA VAL A 217 -8.25 9.59 -1.79
C VAL A 217 -9.28 9.44 -2.90
N GLU A 218 -8.94 8.72 -3.96
CA GLU A 218 -9.82 8.47 -5.12
C GLU A 218 -10.78 7.30 -4.86
N GLN A 219 -10.31 6.30 -4.13
CA GLN A 219 -11.10 5.13 -3.74
C GLN A 219 -10.55 4.48 -2.48
N GLU A 220 -11.45 3.98 -1.65
CA GLU A 220 -11.17 3.14 -0.49
C GLU A 220 -11.98 1.85 -0.60
N GLY A 221 -11.36 0.71 -0.24
CA GLY A 221 -12.04 -0.59 -0.23
C GLY A 221 -11.11 -1.77 -0.02
N ALA A 222 -11.71 -2.97 0.03
CA ALA A 222 -10.95 -4.22 0.03
C ALA A 222 -10.16 -4.37 -1.28
N PRO A 223 -9.00 -5.06 -1.29
CA PRO A 223 -8.16 -5.24 -2.47
C PRO A 223 -8.93 -5.70 -3.70
N GLU A 224 -9.77 -6.73 -3.57
CA GLU A 224 -10.57 -7.27 -4.66
C GLU A 224 -11.57 -6.24 -5.20
N SER A 225 -12.16 -5.43 -4.32
CA SER A 225 -13.10 -4.38 -4.72
C SER A 225 -12.39 -3.27 -5.51
N ILE A 226 -11.19 -2.87 -5.10
CA ILE A 226 -10.38 -1.87 -5.82
C ILE A 226 -10.02 -2.38 -7.22
N TYR A 227 -9.66 -3.66 -7.36
CA TYR A 227 -9.25 -4.26 -8.63
C TYR A 227 -10.43 -4.49 -9.59
N HIS A 228 -11.50 -5.14 -9.11
CA HIS A 228 -12.64 -5.52 -9.95
C HIS A 228 -13.68 -4.40 -10.12
N ASN A 229 -13.74 -3.47 -9.18
CA ASN A 229 -14.74 -2.40 -9.16
C ASN A 229 -14.09 -1.01 -8.99
N PRO A 230 -13.15 -0.60 -9.88
CA PRO A 230 -12.55 0.72 -9.80
C PRO A 230 -13.61 1.81 -9.93
N SER A 231 -13.52 2.84 -9.06
CA SER A 231 -14.48 3.94 -9.01
C SER A 231 -14.32 4.92 -10.18
N CYS A 232 -13.12 5.03 -10.73
CA CYS A 232 -12.79 5.94 -11.82
C CYS A 232 -11.70 5.38 -12.73
N ALA A 233 -11.53 5.99 -13.90
CA ALA A 233 -10.53 5.59 -14.89
C ALA A 233 -9.10 5.63 -14.33
N PHE A 234 -8.77 6.59 -13.46
CA PHE A 234 -7.45 6.64 -12.82
C PHE A 234 -7.19 5.37 -12.00
N VAL A 235 -8.12 4.98 -11.12
CA VAL A 235 -7.95 3.75 -10.31
C VAL A 235 -7.84 2.53 -11.20
N ALA A 236 -8.67 2.43 -12.25
CA ALA A 236 -8.65 1.34 -13.22
C ALA A 236 -7.31 1.18 -13.93
N GLN A 237 -6.66 2.30 -14.28
CA GLN A 237 -5.34 2.33 -14.95
C GLN A 237 -4.18 2.14 -13.99
N PHE A 238 -4.30 2.69 -12.78
CA PHE A 238 -3.24 2.66 -11.80
C PHE A 238 -3.13 1.31 -11.09
N VAL A 239 -4.27 0.62 -10.86
CA VAL A 239 -4.31 -0.65 -10.12
C VAL A 239 -4.49 -1.81 -11.10
N GLY A 240 -3.41 -2.57 -11.31
CA GLY A 240 -3.36 -3.65 -12.28
C GLY A 240 -3.37 -3.18 -13.74
N ARG A 241 -3.09 -4.10 -14.66
CA ARG A 241 -3.24 -3.80 -16.09
C ARG A 241 -4.70 -3.68 -16.48
N SER A 242 -4.97 -2.80 -17.43
CA SER A 242 -6.29 -2.62 -18.01
C SER A 242 -6.21 -2.49 -19.54
N ASN A 243 -7.12 -3.15 -20.23
CA ASN A 243 -7.35 -3.00 -21.68
C ASN A 243 -8.46 -1.99 -21.89
N TRP A 244 -8.34 -1.14 -22.89
CA TRP A 244 -9.31 -0.09 -23.16
C TRP A 244 -9.96 -0.24 -24.53
N ILE A 245 -11.28 -0.09 -24.56
CA ILE A 245 -12.10 0.03 -25.76
C ILE A 245 -12.53 1.50 -25.87
N GLY A 246 -11.92 2.23 -26.79
CA GLY A 246 -12.08 3.69 -26.81
C GLY A 246 -11.47 4.36 -25.58
N CYS A 247 -12.10 5.43 -25.09
CA CYS A 247 -11.62 6.20 -23.93
C CYS A 247 -12.45 6.00 -22.65
N ASP A 248 -13.54 5.25 -22.72
CA ASP A 248 -14.56 5.17 -21.68
C ASP A 248 -14.90 3.75 -21.22
N LYS A 249 -14.38 2.71 -21.87
CA LYS A 249 -14.63 1.31 -21.52
C LYS A 249 -13.33 0.56 -21.30
N MET A 250 -13.28 -0.27 -20.26
CA MET A 250 -12.13 -1.10 -19.98
C MET A 250 -12.52 -2.51 -19.56
N PHE A 251 -11.57 -3.43 -19.68
CA PHE A 251 -11.64 -4.77 -19.12
C PHE A 251 -10.25 -5.23 -18.64
N ARG A 252 -10.22 -6.24 -17.79
CA ARG A 252 -8.97 -6.80 -17.27
C ARG A 252 -8.38 -7.82 -18.27
N PRO A 253 -7.05 -7.99 -18.33
CA PRO A 253 -6.40 -8.94 -19.26
C PRO A 253 -6.90 -10.38 -19.13
N GLU A 254 -7.22 -10.82 -17.92
CA GLU A 254 -7.75 -12.16 -17.63
C GLU A 254 -9.18 -12.40 -18.15
N ALA A 255 -9.93 -11.35 -18.44
CA ALA A 255 -11.26 -11.44 -19.04
C ALA A 255 -11.19 -11.72 -20.56
N LEU A 256 -10.01 -11.54 -21.18
CA LEU A 256 -9.81 -11.77 -22.59
C LEU A 256 -9.48 -13.25 -22.87
N SER A 257 -10.35 -13.94 -23.57
CA SER A 257 -10.16 -15.34 -23.96
C SER A 257 -9.58 -15.46 -25.37
N LEU A 258 -8.66 -16.41 -25.57
CA LEU A 258 -8.15 -16.83 -26.88
C LEU A 258 -8.97 -17.99 -27.47
N VAL A 259 -9.94 -18.50 -26.72
CA VAL A 259 -10.84 -19.57 -27.14
C VAL A 259 -12.25 -19.00 -27.19
N GLN A 260 -13.03 -19.40 -28.17
CA GLN A 260 -14.40 -18.94 -28.34
C GLN A 260 -15.25 -19.27 -27.10
N ILE A 261 -16.00 -18.28 -26.63
CA ILE A 261 -16.92 -18.37 -25.49
C ILE A 261 -18.31 -17.97 -25.98
N ASP A 262 -19.33 -18.73 -25.60
CA ASP A 262 -20.73 -18.42 -25.93
C ASP A 262 -21.14 -17.05 -25.35
N GLY A 263 -21.76 -16.22 -26.18
CA GLY A 263 -22.24 -14.90 -25.81
C GLY A 263 -21.14 -13.83 -25.70
N ALA A 264 -19.90 -14.12 -26.10
CA ALA A 264 -18.80 -13.17 -26.12
C ALA A 264 -18.71 -12.47 -27.49
N THR A 265 -18.28 -11.22 -27.46
CA THR A 265 -17.96 -10.46 -28.69
C THR A 265 -16.56 -10.85 -29.18
N GLU A 266 -16.46 -11.16 -30.47
CA GLU A 266 -15.20 -11.49 -31.15
C GLU A 266 -14.49 -10.23 -31.63
N TYR A 267 -13.16 -10.18 -31.42
CA TYR A 267 -12.28 -9.17 -31.98
C TYR A 267 -11.10 -9.85 -32.69
N ARG A 268 -10.80 -9.42 -33.92
CA ARG A 268 -9.63 -9.88 -34.67
C ARG A 268 -8.46 -8.95 -34.37
N MET A 269 -7.35 -9.50 -33.86
CA MET A 269 -6.21 -8.75 -33.34
C MET A 269 -4.90 -9.33 -33.88
N LYS A 270 -3.94 -8.46 -34.22
CA LYS A 270 -2.58 -8.87 -34.58
C LYS A 270 -1.75 -9.07 -33.31
N VAL A 271 -1.00 -10.17 -33.27
CA VAL A 271 -0.02 -10.42 -32.21
C VAL A 271 1.18 -9.49 -32.44
N HIS A 272 1.38 -8.56 -31.50
CA HIS A 272 2.49 -7.59 -31.54
C HIS A 272 3.73 -8.12 -30.83
N THR A 273 3.58 -8.57 -29.57
CA THR A 273 4.67 -9.20 -28.80
C THR A 273 4.12 -10.33 -27.94
N VAL A 274 4.99 -11.31 -27.67
CA VAL A 274 4.71 -12.41 -26.73
C VAL A 274 5.87 -12.51 -25.76
N GLN A 275 5.57 -12.41 -24.46
CA GLN A 275 6.56 -12.51 -23.38
C GLN A 275 6.21 -13.68 -22.48
N PHE A 276 7.19 -14.54 -22.15
CA PHE A 276 7.04 -15.62 -21.19
C PHE A 276 7.36 -15.13 -19.78
N LEU A 277 6.40 -15.23 -18.87
CA LEU A 277 6.53 -14.75 -17.50
C LEU A 277 6.80 -15.89 -16.49
N GLY A 278 7.24 -17.06 -16.97
CA GLY A 278 7.54 -18.22 -16.14
C GLY A 278 6.42 -19.25 -16.09
N ASN A 279 5.18 -18.84 -15.87
CA ASN A 279 4.00 -19.71 -15.80
C ASN A 279 2.94 -19.42 -16.87
N VAL A 280 2.96 -18.21 -17.42
CA VAL A 280 2.02 -17.76 -18.49
C VAL A 280 2.76 -16.95 -19.54
N TYR A 281 2.19 -16.88 -20.73
CA TYR A 281 2.55 -15.92 -21.77
C TYR A 281 1.70 -14.67 -21.63
N GLU A 282 2.32 -13.51 -21.58
CA GLU A 282 1.67 -12.23 -21.78
C GLU A 282 1.74 -11.89 -23.27
N ILE A 283 0.59 -11.71 -23.88
CA ILE A 283 0.43 -11.47 -25.29
C ILE A 283 -0.06 -10.03 -25.48
N CYS A 284 0.75 -9.20 -26.12
CA CYS A 284 0.33 -7.87 -26.55
C CYS A 284 -0.31 -8.00 -27.93
N LEU A 285 -1.57 -7.60 -28.01
CA LEU A 285 -2.40 -7.62 -29.20
C LEU A 285 -2.62 -6.20 -29.69
N GLN A 286 -2.68 -6.00 -31.02
CA GLN A 286 -2.88 -4.68 -31.62
C GLN A 286 -3.95 -4.72 -32.70
N ASN A 287 -4.86 -3.73 -32.67
CA ASN A 287 -5.79 -3.43 -33.75
C ASN A 287 -5.87 -1.90 -33.94
N GLY A 288 -5.32 -1.39 -35.02
CA GLY A 288 -5.13 0.05 -35.20
C GLY A 288 -4.26 0.66 -34.10
N GLU A 289 -4.77 1.66 -33.41
CA GLU A 289 -4.08 2.30 -32.27
C GLU A 289 -4.31 1.59 -30.93
N SER A 290 -5.29 0.69 -30.85
CA SER A 290 -5.63 -0.03 -29.62
C SER A 290 -4.63 -1.15 -29.35
N LYS A 291 -4.09 -1.19 -28.12
CA LYS A 291 -3.24 -2.27 -27.63
C LYS A 291 -3.93 -2.95 -26.45
N TRP A 292 -4.06 -4.27 -26.54
CA TRP A 292 -4.64 -5.10 -25.48
C TRP A 292 -3.64 -6.15 -25.02
N TYR A 293 -3.78 -6.58 -23.80
CA TYR A 293 -2.96 -7.62 -23.20
C TYR A 293 -3.84 -8.80 -22.83
N ALA A 294 -3.40 -10.01 -23.17
CA ALA A 294 -4.02 -11.25 -22.78
C ALA A 294 -3.01 -12.12 -22.02
N LEU A 295 -3.51 -12.95 -21.12
CA LEU A 295 -2.73 -13.97 -20.41
C LEU A 295 -3.11 -15.34 -20.95
N SER A 296 -2.12 -16.16 -21.30
CA SER A 296 -2.35 -17.52 -21.83
C SER A 296 -1.30 -18.48 -21.31
N THR A 297 -1.71 -19.72 -21.06
CA THR A 297 -0.77 -20.81 -20.76
C THR A 297 -0.08 -21.37 -22.00
N GLN A 298 -0.60 -21.02 -23.20
CA GLN A 298 -0.05 -21.45 -24.48
C GLN A 298 0.42 -20.26 -25.32
N LYS A 299 1.54 -20.42 -26.01
CA LYS A 299 2.03 -19.42 -26.94
C LYS A 299 1.17 -19.43 -28.20
N PRO A 300 0.65 -18.27 -28.69
CA PRO A 300 -0.05 -18.21 -29.96
C PRO A 300 0.87 -18.59 -31.10
N LEU A 301 0.36 -19.38 -32.05
CA LEU A 301 1.12 -19.85 -33.23
C LEU A 301 0.95 -18.91 -34.43
N GLU A 302 -0.13 -18.15 -34.46
CA GLU A 302 -0.50 -17.27 -35.58
C GLU A 302 -0.18 -15.81 -35.26
N ASN A 303 0.09 -15.04 -36.30
CA ASN A 303 0.35 -13.59 -36.17
C ASN A 303 -0.94 -12.75 -36.06
N GLU A 304 -2.10 -13.36 -36.36
CA GLU A 304 -3.41 -12.74 -36.20
C GLU A 304 -4.35 -13.77 -35.61
N ILE A 305 -4.98 -13.39 -34.47
CA ILE A 305 -5.83 -14.30 -33.69
C ILE A 305 -7.17 -13.65 -33.37
N SER A 306 -8.21 -14.47 -33.24
CA SER A 306 -9.48 -14.04 -32.68
C SER A 306 -9.41 -14.10 -31.16
N VAL A 307 -9.95 -13.08 -30.51
CA VAL A 307 -10.07 -12.98 -29.06
C VAL A 307 -11.50 -12.63 -28.69
N TYR A 308 -11.92 -13.07 -27.54
CA TYR A 308 -13.33 -13.06 -27.11
C TYR A 308 -13.45 -12.41 -25.75
N ILE A 309 -14.43 -11.51 -25.60
CA ILE A 309 -14.76 -10.89 -24.32
C ILE A 309 -16.27 -10.82 -24.13
N LYS A 310 -16.74 -11.08 -22.92
CA LYS A 310 -18.15 -10.92 -22.57
C LYS A 310 -18.47 -9.47 -22.20
N ASP A 311 -19.63 -9.00 -22.58
CA ASP A 311 -20.07 -7.64 -22.26
C ASP A 311 -20.14 -7.38 -20.73
N GLU A 312 -20.40 -8.42 -19.93
CA GLU A 312 -20.44 -8.32 -18.46
C GLU A 312 -19.08 -8.02 -17.84
N ASP A 313 -17.97 -8.33 -18.51
CA ASP A 313 -16.61 -8.09 -18.06
C ASP A 313 -16.11 -6.68 -18.46
N ILE A 314 -16.89 -5.94 -19.25
CA ILE A 314 -16.56 -4.59 -19.70
C ILE A 314 -17.11 -3.57 -18.70
N LEU A 315 -16.23 -2.75 -18.15
CA LEU A 315 -16.57 -1.66 -17.25
C LEU A 315 -16.62 -0.33 -18.01
N GLY A 316 -17.69 0.45 -17.83
CA GLY A 316 -17.84 1.77 -18.42
C GLY A 316 -17.52 2.89 -17.45
N PHE A 317 -16.94 4.01 -17.94
CA PHE A 317 -16.69 5.23 -17.18
C PHE A 317 -17.30 6.42 -17.91
N LEU A 318 -18.12 7.24 -17.24
CA LEU A 318 -18.73 8.43 -17.84
C LEU A 318 -17.96 9.70 -17.52
N GLY A 319 -17.83 10.58 -18.54
CA GLY A 319 -17.40 11.98 -18.43
C GLY A 319 -15.89 12.17 -18.27
N ASN A 320 -15.44 13.43 -18.30
CA ASN A 320 -14.02 13.83 -18.18
C ASN A 320 -13.34 13.45 -16.85
N GLN A 321 -14.10 13.04 -15.86
CA GLN A 321 -13.57 12.53 -14.58
C GLN A 321 -13.57 11.00 -14.53
N GLY A 322 -14.06 10.31 -15.58
CA GLY A 322 -14.03 8.86 -15.69
C GLY A 322 -14.76 8.13 -14.55
N ILE A 323 -15.88 8.67 -14.08
CA ILE A 323 -16.68 8.04 -13.02
C ILE A 323 -17.37 6.80 -13.61
N ARG A 324 -17.28 5.66 -12.92
CA ARG A 324 -17.92 4.40 -13.33
C ARG A 324 -19.43 4.53 -13.42
N THR A 325 -20.01 4.09 -14.54
CA THR A 325 -21.44 3.82 -14.65
C THR A 325 -21.72 2.33 -14.60
N LYS A 326 -22.70 1.93 -13.81
CA LYS A 326 -23.32 0.61 -14.00
C LYS A 326 -24.02 0.63 -15.36
N MET A 327 -23.59 -0.20 -16.31
CA MET A 327 -24.45 -0.47 -17.47
C MET A 327 -25.68 -1.19 -16.92
N PHE A 328 -26.81 -0.46 -16.89
CA PHE A 328 -28.10 -1.11 -16.68
C PHE A 328 -28.35 -2.00 -17.90
N ARG A 329 -28.55 -3.29 -17.68
CA ARG A 329 -29.17 -4.17 -18.67
C ARG A 329 -30.59 -3.61 -18.93
N ASN A 330 -30.85 -3.16 -20.16
CA ASN A 330 -32.22 -3.08 -20.68
C ASN A 330 -32.69 -4.47 -21.02
#